data_df715816c6dc1fe914632be162f07942
#
_entry.id   df715816c6dc1fe914632be162f07942
#
_cell.length_a   1.000
_cell.length_b   1.000
_cell.length_c   1.000
_cell.angle_alpha   90.00
_cell.angle_beta   90.00
_cell.angle_gamma   90.00
#
_symmetry.space_group_name_H-M   'P 1'
#
loop_
_entity.id
_entity.type
_entity.pdbx_description
1 polymer ?
#
loop_
_entity_poly.entity_id
_entity_poly.type
_entity_poly.pdbx_seq_one_letter_code
_entity_poly.pdbx_strand_id
1 'polypeptide(L)'
;HRGVVSVDSKRMSSSATLNPFMALVKKGTCEEYGNVYGFSLVYSSSFVLKAEGINNGSIQITGGINDFDFSWKLQKGEKLETPEVVIAYSDEGLGGMSRIYHDAYRKYLINKRFVKAKRPLVINNWEGTYFDFDNQKLKEIAEAAKGTGIDTFVLDDGWFGKRDDDFSGLGDWFVNTDKLE
;
A
#
# COMPACT_ATOMS: atom_id res chain seq x y z
N HIS A 1 18.55 -7.37 22.91
CA HIS A 1 19.20 -7.49 21.61
C HIS A 1 19.98 -6.22 21.29
N ARG A 2 21.25 -6.39 20.94
CA ARG A 2 22.04 -5.34 20.31
C ARG A 2 22.05 -5.65 18.82
N GLY A 3 21.53 -4.76 18.00
CA GLY A 3 21.47 -4.96 16.56
C GLY A 3 20.43 -4.06 15.91
N VAL A 4 20.41 -4.08 14.58
CA VAL A 4 19.49 -3.30 13.77
C VAL A 4 18.49 -4.22 13.11
N VAL A 5 17.20 -3.86 13.21
CA VAL A 5 16.13 -4.41 12.37
C VAL A 5 15.77 -3.34 11.36
N SER A 6 15.73 -3.69 10.08
CA SER A 6 15.41 -2.77 9.00
C SER A 6 14.28 -3.30 8.13
N VAL A 7 13.40 -2.39 7.72
CA VAL A 7 12.42 -2.59 6.65
C VAL A 7 12.69 -1.52 5.61
N ASP A 8 12.96 -1.91 4.38
CA ASP A 8 13.32 -0.96 3.33
C ASP A 8 12.86 -1.41 1.94
N SER A 9 12.73 -0.44 1.04
CA SER A 9 12.58 -0.66 -0.39
C SER A 9 13.63 0.17 -1.15
N LYS A 10 14.22 -0.44 -2.18
CA LYS A 10 15.15 0.19 -3.12
C LYS A 10 14.60 0.16 -4.55
N ARG A 11 13.31 -0.09 -4.72
CA ARG A 11 12.64 -0.32 -6.01
C ARG A 11 11.94 0.91 -6.56
N MET A 12 12.15 2.08 -5.96
CA MET A 12 11.41 3.32 -6.26
C MET A 12 9.90 3.20 -6.02
N SER A 13 9.48 2.17 -5.29
CA SER A 13 8.10 1.96 -4.86
C SER A 13 8.04 1.17 -3.56
N SER A 14 7.04 1.45 -2.73
CA SER A 14 6.63 0.57 -1.64
C SER A 14 5.64 -0.48 -2.15
N SER A 15 5.41 -1.53 -1.38
CA SER A 15 4.48 -2.60 -1.74
C SER A 15 3.90 -3.24 -0.48
N ALA A 16 2.97 -4.19 -0.64
CA ALA A 16 2.47 -4.99 0.49
C ALA A 16 3.58 -5.79 1.18
N THR A 17 4.59 -6.25 0.43
CA THR A 17 5.75 -6.97 0.96
C THR A 17 6.76 -6.03 1.62
N LEU A 18 6.96 -4.84 1.04
CA LEU A 18 7.88 -3.81 1.52
C LEU A 18 7.05 -2.57 1.91
N ASN A 19 6.36 -2.68 3.04
CA ASN A 19 5.46 -1.65 3.53
C ASN A 19 6.26 -0.64 4.37
N PRO A 20 6.07 0.68 4.18
CA PRO A 20 6.74 1.73 4.95
C PRO A 20 6.16 1.87 6.36
N PHE A 21 6.11 0.77 7.08
CA PHE A 21 5.56 0.66 8.43
C PHE A 21 6.42 -0.23 9.32
N MET A 22 6.56 0.17 10.58
CA MET A 22 7.21 -0.61 11.64
C MET A 22 6.44 -0.44 12.95
N ALA A 23 6.34 -1.49 13.74
CA ALA A 23 5.81 -1.40 15.10
C ALA A 23 6.83 -1.92 16.12
N LEU A 24 6.98 -1.20 17.22
CA LEU A 24 7.63 -1.69 18.44
C LEU A 24 6.56 -2.18 19.39
N VAL A 25 6.70 -3.43 19.84
CA VAL A 25 5.77 -4.06 20.76
C VAL A 25 6.49 -4.52 22.02
N LYS A 26 5.87 -4.35 23.18
CA LYS A 26 6.35 -4.95 24.41
C LYS A 26 6.14 -6.48 24.34
N LYS A 27 7.08 -7.24 24.90
CA LYS A 27 6.93 -8.71 24.98
C LYS A 27 5.60 -9.08 25.66
N GLY A 28 4.85 -9.96 25.03
CA GLY A 28 3.52 -10.40 25.49
C GLY A 28 2.36 -9.54 24.97
N THR A 29 2.62 -8.50 24.17
CA THR A 29 1.58 -7.77 23.46
C THR A 29 0.87 -8.68 22.45
N CYS A 30 -0.45 -8.54 22.38
CA CYS A 30 -1.28 -9.23 21.38
C CYS A 30 -2.20 -8.23 20.65
N GLU A 31 -3.21 -8.73 19.98
CA GLU A 31 -4.16 -7.91 19.24
C GLU A 31 -4.98 -6.99 20.16
N GLU A 32 -5.34 -7.45 21.35
CA GLU A 32 -6.29 -6.80 22.23
C GLU A 32 -5.67 -6.07 23.44
N TYR A 33 -4.40 -6.35 23.76
CA TYR A 33 -3.73 -5.72 24.91
C TYR A 33 -2.23 -5.59 24.72
N GLY A 34 -1.62 -4.69 25.48
CA GLY A 34 -0.18 -4.45 25.54
C GLY A 34 0.25 -3.18 24.83
N ASN A 35 1.47 -2.74 25.14
CA ASN A 35 1.99 -1.47 24.62
C ASN A 35 2.56 -1.64 23.22
N VAL A 36 2.12 -0.78 22.32
CA VAL A 36 2.53 -0.74 20.91
C VAL A 36 2.86 0.69 20.52
N TYR A 37 3.99 0.87 19.84
CA TYR A 37 4.35 2.11 19.15
C TYR A 37 4.43 1.80 17.66
N GLY A 38 3.57 2.43 16.86
CA GLY A 38 3.57 2.32 15.41
C GLY A 38 4.28 3.50 14.76
N PHE A 39 5.01 3.24 13.67
CA PHE A 39 5.72 4.24 12.85
C PHE A 39 5.33 4.02 11.40
N SER A 40 4.56 4.93 10.83
CA SER A 40 4.11 4.90 9.43
C SER A 40 4.74 6.04 8.68
N LEU A 41 5.56 5.74 7.68
CA LEU A 41 6.16 6.73 6.80
C LEU A 41 5.18 7.04 5.66
N VAL A 42 4.81 8.31 5.49
CA VAL A 42 3.92 8.76 4.41
C VAL A 42 4.76 8.98 3.14
N TYR A 43 5.14 7.88 2.52
CA TYR A 43 6.00 7.89 1.34
C TYR A 43 5.83 6.61 0.53
N SER A 44 5.70 6.72 -0.79
CA SER A 44 5.43 5.59 -1.68
C SER A 44 6.62 5.15 -2.54
N SER A 45 7.79 5.78 -2.37
CA SER A 45 9.01 5.47 -3.13
C SER A 45 10.01 4.67 -2.30
N SER A 46 11.29 4.72 -2.66
CA SER A 46 12.37 4.03 -1.93
C SER A 46 12.52 4.60 -0.52
N PHE A 47 12.31 3.76 0.48
CA PHE A 47 12.30 4.16 1.89
C PHE A 47 13.15 3.24 2.74
N VAL A 48 13.44 3.68 3.95
CA VAL A 48 14.04 2.85 5.01
C VAL A 48 13.44 3.22 6.36
N LEU A 49 13.13 2.20 7.16
CA LEU A 49 12.82 2.30 8.59
C LEU A 49 13.75 1.36 9.33
N LYS A 50 14.41 1.85 10.39
CA LYS A 50 15.36 1.08 11.21
C LYS A 50 15.01 1.21 12.68
N ALA A 51 15.11 0.10 13.41
CA ALA A 51 15.06 0.06 14.86
C ALA A 51 16.38 -0.51 15.38
N GLU A 52 17.10 0.25 16.18
CA GLU A 52 18.40 -0.13 16.75
C GLU A 52 18.36 -0.14 18.27
N GLY A 53 18.77 -1.27 18.86
CA GLY A 53 18.99 -1.37 20.31
C GLY A 53 20.32 -0.74 20.68
N ILE A 54 20.31 0.35 21.47
CA ILE A 54 21.50 1.06 21.92
C ILE A 54 21.94 0.65 23.33
N ASN A 55 23.18 1.02 23.70
CA ASN A 55 23.86 0.48 24.88
C ASN A 55 23.18 0.81 26.22
N ASN A 56 22.37 1.86 26.29
CA ASN A 56 21.63 2.23 27.52
C ASN A 56 20.30 1.52 27.68
N GLY A 57 20.00 0.52 26.82
CA GLY A 57 18.74 -0.23 26.84
C GLY A 57 17.58 0.44 26.10
N SER A 58 17.80 1.61 25.48
CA SER A 58 16.80 2.28 24.63
C SER A 58 16.80 1.70 23.22
N ILE A 59 15.75 1.98 22.49
CA ILE A 59 15.61 1.67 21.06
C ILE A 59 15.56 2.98 20.30
N GLN A 60 16.43 3.13 19.33
CA GLN A 60 16.42 4.25 18.40
C GLN A 60 15.67 3.88 17.13
N ILE A 61 14.70 4.69 16.74
CA ILE A 61 14.01 4.57 15.46
C ILE A 61 14.48 5.65 14.53
N THR A 62 14.87 5.25 13.34
CA THR A 62 15.21 6.16 12.23
C THR A 62 14.45 5.75 10.98
N GLY A 63 14.06 6.72 10.16
CA GLY A 63 13.35 6.43 8.93
C GLY A 63 13.26 7.61 8.01
N GLY A 64 13.04 7.32 6.73
CA GLY A 64 12.92 8.34 5.69
C GLY A 64 13.18 7.77 4.29
N ILE A 65 13.65 8.65 3.42
CA ILE A 65 14.11 8.28 2.07
C ILE A 65 15.29 7.31 2.19
N ASN A 66 15.28 6.24 1.39
CA ASN A 66 16.40 5.30 1.34
C ASN A 66 17.62 6.02 0.73
N ASP A 67 18.77 5.84 1.35
CA ASP A 67 20.05 6.44 0.92
C ASP A 67 20.70 5.68 -0.24
N PHE A 68 20.14 4.52 -0.63
CA PHE A 68 20.63 3.75 -1.78
C PHE A 68 20.44 4.56 -3.08
N ASP A 69 21.53 4.83 -3.76
CA ASP A 69 21.59 5.59 -5.03
C ASP A 69 20.84 6.95 -4.96
N PHE A 70 20.86 7.57 -3.78
CA PHE A 70 20.22 8.86 -3.53
C PHE A 70 21.19 9.85 -2.85
N SER A 71 21.33 11.02 -3.44
CA SER A 71 22.00 12.15 -2.84
C SER A 71 21.29 13.46 -3.19
N TRP A 72 21.28 14.38 -2.25
CA TRP A 72 20.68 15.70 -2.45
C TRP A 72 21.66 16.81 -2.02
N LYS A 73 22.06 17.65 -2.97
CA LYS A 73 22.90 18.80 -2.68
C LYS A 73 22.03 20.00 -2.31
N LEU A 74 22.00 20.34 -1.04
CA LEU A 74 21.27 21.49 -0.52
C LEU A 74 22.12 22.76 -0.67
N GLN A 75 21.63 23.75 -1.41
CA GLN A 75 22.29 25.06 -1.57
C GLN A 75 21.95 25.98 -0.41
N LYS A 76 22.74 27.05 -0.24
CA LYS A 76 22.46 28.07 0.79
C LYS A 76 21.08 28.70 0.53
N GLY A 77 20.17 28.59 1.53
CA GLY A 77 18.81 29.11 1.46
C GLY A 77 17.76 28.15 0.89
N GLU A 78 18.15 26.99 0.37
CA GLU A 78 17.24 25.95 -0.04
C GLU A 78 16.71 25.15 1.16
N LYS A 79 15.56 24.51 0.96
CA LYS A 79 14.94 23.61 1.93
C LYS A 79 14.66 22.28 1.26
N LEU A 80 14.91 21.20 1.97
CA LEU A 80 14.47 19.86 1.63
C LEU A 80 13.37 19.45 2.61
N GLU A 81 12.17 19.19 2.10
CA GLU A 81 11.11 18.55 2.88
C GLU A 81 11.27 17.03 2.81
N THR A 82 11.39 16.43 3.97
CA THR A 82 11.43 14.97 4.09
C THR A 82 10.01 14.41 4.23
N PRO A 83 9.77 13.13 3.89
CA PRO A 83 8.49 12.50 4.14
C PRO A 83 8.07 12.58 5.60
N GLU A 84 6.76 12.74 5.84
CA GLU A 84 6.19 12.74 7.17
C GLU A 84 6.20 11.34 7.78
N VAL A 85 6.38 11.26 9.10
CA VAL A 85 6.20 10.04 9.87
C VAL A 85 5.04 10.22 10.83
N VAL A 86 4.04 9.38 10.71
CA VAL A 86 2.92 9.32 11.67
C VAL A 86 3.26 8.32 12.75
N ILE A 87 3.31 8.77 14.01
CA ILE A 87 3.58 7.92 15.17
C ILE A 87 2.29 7.73 15.95
N ALA A 88 1.98 6.47 16.29
CA ALA A 88 0.85 6.11 17.13
C ALA A 88 1.31 5.31 18.35
N TYR A 89 0.65 5.51 19.47
CA TYR A 89 0.82 4.70 20.68
C TYR A 89 -0.53 4.12 21.10
N SER A 90 -0.51 2.86 21.51
CA SER A 90 -1.67 2.19 22.11
C SER A 90 -1.22 1.28 23.25
N ASP A 91 -2.01 1.20 24.31
CA ASP A 91 -1.94 0.21 25.38
C ASP A 91 -2.98 -0.92 25.23
N GLU A 92 -3.87 -0.77 24.20
CA GLU A 92 -4.89 -1.73 23.81
C GLU A 92 -4.40 -2.69 22.68
N GLY A 93 -3.12 -2.99 22.64
CA GLY A 93 -2.55 -3.92 21.65
C GLY A 93 -2.48 -3.40 20.22
N LEU A 94 -2.23 -4.34 19.30
CA LEU A 94 -2.11 -4.06 17.87
C LEU A 94 -3.42 -3.54 17.25
N GLY A 95 -4.56 -4.09 17.68
CA GLY A 95 -5.89 -3.63 17.24
C GLY A 95 -6.17 -2.19 17.65
N GLY A 96 -5.80 -1.81 18.87
CA GLY A 96 -5.89 -0.42 19.33
C GLY A 96 -5.06 0.53 18.48
N MET A 97 -3.80 0.19 18.21
CA MET A 97 -2.93 0.95 17.31
C MET A 97 -3.51 1.05 15.90
N SER A 98 -4.03 -0.05 15.34
CA SER A 98 -4.66 -0.08 14.02
C SER A 98 -5.85 0.89 13.94
N ARG A 99 -6.72 0.89 14.95
CA ARG A 99 -7.86 1.83 15.02
C ARG A 99 -7.41 3.29 15.06
N ILE A 100 -6.36 3.62 15.82
CA ILE A 100 -5.77 4.96 15.86
C ILE A 100 -5.30 5.40 14.46
N TYR A 101 -4.60 4.54 13.72
CA TYR A 101 -4.18 4.84 12.35
C TYR A 101 -5.38 5.01 11.41
N HIS A 102 -6.38 4.14 11.49
CA HIS A 102 -7.59 4.26 10.66
C HIS A 102 -8.29 5.61 10.88
N ASP A 103 -8.39 6.06 12.11
CA ASP A 103 -9.02 7.35 12.42
C ASP A 103 -8.16 8.53 11.95
N ALA A 104 -6.84 8.44 12.15
CA ALA A 104 -5.91 9.44 11.63
C ALA A 104 -5.96 9.54 10.11
N TYR A 105 -5.98 8.41 9.41
CA TYR A 105 -6.05 8.37 7.95
C TYR A 105 -7.38 8.94 7.43
N ARG A 106 -8.52 8.60 8.03
CA ARG A 106 -9.82 9.17 7.67
C ARG A 106 -9.86 10.67 7.87
N LYS A 107 -9.26 11.16 8.97
CA LYS A 107 -9.32 12.57 9.34
C LYS A 107 -8.35 13.45 8.57
N TYR A 108 -7.13 12.96 8.30
CA TYR A 108 -6.02 13.79 7.86
C TYR A 108 -5.44 13.39 6.51
N LEU A 109 -5.46 12.10 6.14
CA LEU A 109 -4.76 11.59 4.95
C LEU A 109 -5.69 11.38 3.77
N ILE A 110 -6.83 10.72 3.97
CA ILE A 110 -7.78 10.43 2.89
C ILE A 110 -8.37 11.71 2.33
N ASN A 111 -8.41 11.83 1.01
CA ASN A 111 -9.11 12.94 0.37
C ASN A 111 -10.56 13.01 0.88
N LYS A 112 -10.96 14.19 1.36
CA LYS A 112 -12.26 14.43 2.01
C LYS A 112 -13.45 14.00 1.16
N ARG A 113 -13.32 14.04 -0.16
CA ARG A 113 -14.33 13.56 -1.13
C ARG A 113 -14.72 12.09 -0.87
N PHE A 114 -13.75 11.25 -0.46
CA PHE A 114 -13.94 9.81 -0.32
C PHE A 114 -14.18 9.34 1.11
N VAL A 115 -14.02 10.19 2.13
CA VAL A 115 -14.15 9.79 3.54
C VAL A 115 -15.54 9.22 3.85
N LYS A 116 -16.60 9.86 3.31
CA LYS A 116 -18.00 9.45 3.48
C LYS A 116 -18.62 8.81 2.25
N ALA A 117 -17.87 8.65 1.17
CA ALA A 117 -18.37 8.03 -0.04
C ALA A 117 -18.64 6.54 0.19
N LYS A 118 -19.79 6.08 -0.28
CA LYS A 118 -20.07 4.64 -0.34
C LYS A 118 -19.02 3.98 -1.22
N ARG A 119 -18.46 2.88 -0.75
CA ARG A 119 -17.51 2.08 -1.54
C ARG A 119 -18.31 1.26 -2.56
N PRO A 120 -17.84 1.18 -3.82
CA PRO A 120 -18.47 0.31 -4.80
C PRO A 120 -18.35 -1.16 -4.36
N LEU A 121 -19.36 -1.94 -4.70
CA LEU A 121 -19.27 -3.40 -4.68
C LEU A 121 -18.75 -3.85 -6.03
N VAL A 122 -17.55 -4.40 -6.04
CA VAL A 122 -16.78 -4.65 -7.26
C VAL A 122 -16.77 -6.14 -7.60
N ILE A 123 -16.97 -6.47 -8.89
CA ILE A 123 -16.58 -7.74 -9.47
C ILE A 123 -15.44 -7.51 -10.47
N ASN A 124 -14.46 -8.40 -10.47
CA ASN A 124 -13.34 -8.41 -11.39
C ASN A 124 -13.38 -9.70 -12.18
N ASN A 125 -13.09 -9.67 -13.49
CA ASN A 125 -13.13 -10.85 -14.34
C ASN A 125 -11.95 -11.80 -14.16
N TRP A 126 -10.82 -11.32 -13.60
CA TRP A 126 -9.53 -12.04 -13.67
C TRP A 126 -9.60 -13.49 -13.23
N GLU A 127 -10.03 -13.77 -12.01
CA GLU A 127 -10.13 -15.14 -11.48
C GLU A 127 -11.14 -16.02 -12.22
N GLY A 128 -12.08 -15.41 -12.95
CA GLY A 128 -13.08 -16.14 -13.73
C GLY A 128 -12.66 -16.47 -15.15
N THR A 129 -11.71 -15.70 -15.71
CA THR A 129 -11.39 -15.82 -17.15
C THR A 129 -9.91 -15.82 -17.47
N TYR A 130 -9.08 -15.23 -16.62
CA TYR A 130 -7.70 -14.83 -16.96
C TYR A 130 -7.67 -14.09 -18.30
N PHE A 131 -6.83 -14.52 -19.23
CA PHE A 131 -6.72 -13.92 -20.58
C PHE A 131 -7.78 -14.42 -21.57
N ASP A 132 -8.52 -15.47 -21.24
CA ASP A 132 -9.54 -16.09 -22.09
C ASP A 132 -10.90 -15.41 -21.93
N PHE A 133 -11.06 -14.25 -22.54
CA PHE A 133 -12.33 -13.50 -22.57
C PHE A 133 -12.53 -12.76 -23.89
N ASP A 134 -13.79 -12.48 -24.16
CA ASP A 134 -14.30 -11.62 -25.22
C ASP A 134 -15.49 -10.80 -24.69
N ASN A 135 -16.05 -9.94 -25.54
CA ASN A 135 -17.23 -9.15 -25.19
C ASN A 135 -18.40 -9.97 -24.68
N GLN A 136 -18.64 -11.14 -25.26
CA GLN A 136 -19.79 -11.97 -24.88
C GLN A 136 -19.61 -12.52 -23.46
N LYS A 137 -18.45 -13.08 -23.15
CA LYS A 137 -18.13 -13.63 -21.82
C LYS A 137 -18.18 -12.53 -20.74
N LEU A 138 -17.68 -11.32 -21.03
CA LEU A 138 -17.77 -10.21 -20.09
C LEU A 138 -19.21 -9.75 -19.84
N LYS A 139 -20.05 -9.71 -20.89
CA LYS A 139 -21.48 -9.42 -20.74
C LYS A 139 -22.22 -10.46 -19.92
N GLU A 140 -21.91 -11.74 -20.08
CA GLU A 140 -22.49 -12.83 -19.29
C GLU A 140 -22.15 -12.69 -17.80
N ILE A 141 -20.89 -12.35 -17.46
CA ILE A 141 -20.48 -12.09 -16.08
C ILE A 141 -21.23 -10.88 -15.52
N ALA A 142 -21.31 -9.80 -16.28
CA ALA A 142 -22.01 -8.58 -15.85
C ALA A 142 -23.52 -8.82 -15.64
N GLU A 143 -24.17 -9.58 -16.50
CA GLU A 143 -25.60 -9.95 -16.35
C GLU A 143 -25.80 -10.90 -15.15
N ALA A 144 -24.91 -11.84 -14.92
CA ALA A 144 -24.98 -12.71 -13.74
C ALA A 144 -24.81 -11.92 -12.42
N ALA A 145 -24.03 -10.84 -12.43
CA ALA A 145 -23.87 -9.94 -11.28
C ALA A 145 -25.11 -9.05 -11.02
N LYS A 146 -26.00 -8.90 -11.99
CA LYS A 146 -27.18 -8.03 -11.91
C LYS A 146 -28.12 -8.47 -10.78
N GLY A 147 -28.55 -7.51 -9.97
CA GLY A 147 -29.43 -7.77 -8.83
C GLY A 147 -28.75 -8.32 -7.58
N THR A 148 -27.44 -8.59 -7.60
CA THR A 148 -26.68 -9.03 -6.42
C THR A 148 -26.23 -7.90 -5.52
N GLY A 149 -26.36 -6.65 -6.00
CA GLY A 149 -25.84 -5.45 -5.32
C GLY A 149 -24.48 -4.98 -5.82
N ILE A 150 -23.83 -5.77 -6.67
CA ILE A 150 -22.59 -5.35 -7.37
C ILE A 150 -22.94 -4.19 -8.31
N ASP A 151 -22.17 -3.11 -8.23
CA ASP A 151 -22.41 -1.87 -8.99
C ASP A 151 -21.22 -1.47 -9.88
N THR A 152 -20.12 -2.21 -9.80
CA THR A 152 -18.90 -1.91 -10.54
C THR A 152 -18.27 -3.18 -11.10
N PHE A 153 -18.05 -3.20 -12.41
CA PHE A 153 -17.30 -4.25 -13.09
C PHE A 153 -15.89 -3.75 -13.42
N VAL A 154 -14.86 -4.50 -13.04
CA VAL A 154 -13.46 -4.21 -13.38
C VAL A 154 -13.00 -5.20 -14.44
N LEU A 155 -12.64 -4.68 -15.59
CA LEU A 155 -11.91 -5.43 -16.61
C LEU A 155 -10.42 -5.38 -16.27
N ASP A 156 -9.87 -6.53 -15.96
CA ASP A 156 -8.47 -6.69 -15.54
C ASP A 156 -7.53 -6.85 -16.75
N ASP A 157 -6.42 -7.52 -16.59
CA ASP A 157 -5.37 -7.70 -17.59
C ASP A 157 -5.88 -8.34 -18.90
N GLY A 158 -5.13 -8.17 -19.99
CA GLY A 158 -5.42 -8.79 -21.29
C GLY A 158 -6.39 -8.03 -22.20
N TRP A 159 -6.89 -6.84 -21.80
CA TRP A 159 -7.79 -6.02 -22.61
C TRP A 159 -7.06 -5.14 -23.65
N PHE A 160 -5.74 -5.02 -23.53
CA PHE A 160 -4.91 -4.09 -24.31
C PHE A 160 -3.86 -4.83 -25.14
N GLY A 161 -3.48 -4.21 -26.26
CA GLY A 161 -2.45 -4.71 -27.17
C GLY A 161 -2.69 -6.13 -27.65
N LYS A 162 -1.64 -6.93 -27.71
CA LYS A 162 -1.68 -8.38 -27.93
C LYS A 162 -1.19 -9.12 -26.70
N ARG A 163 -1.86 -8.87 -25.58
CA ARG A 163 -1.52 -9.43 -24.28
C ARG A 163 -2.42 -10.62 -23.95
N ASP A 164 -1.91 -11.81 -24.24
CA ASP A 164 -2.55 -13.09 -23.98
C ASP A 164 -1.79 -13.93 -22.94
N ASP A 165 -0.72 -13.36 -22.37
CA ASP A 165 0.10 -13.94 -21.32
C ASP A 165 0.83 -12.86 -20.51
N ASP A 166 1.57 -13.29 -19.47
CA ASP A 166 2.31 -12.39 -18.59
C ASP A 166 3.63 -11.85 -19.14
N PHE A 167 4.07 -12.32 -20.33
CA PHE A 167 5.44 -12.11 -20.79
C PHE A 167 5.59 -10.92 -21.75
N SER A 168 4.49 -10.36 -22.24
CA SER A 168 4.53 -9.27 -23.24
C SER A 168 3.39 -8.27 -23.08
N GLY A 169 3.43 -7.17 -23.84
CA GLY A 169 2.34 -6.20 -24.00
C GLY A 169 2.22 -5.16 -22.90
N LEU A 170 2.99 -5.21 -21.82
CA LEU A 170 2.95 -4.14 -20.80
C LEU A 170 3.46 -2.82 -21.39
N GLY A 171 2.59 -1.80 -21.38
CA GLY A 171 2.85 -0.49 -22.00
C GLY A 171 2.06 -0.26 -23.29
N ASP A 172 1.45 -1.28 -23.89
CA ASP A 172 0.66 -1.20 -25.11
C ASP A 172 -0.79 -0.84 -24.78
N TRP A 173 -1.00 0.33 -24.18
CA TRP A 173 -2.29 0.78 -23.64
C TRP A 173 -3.31 1.21 -24.73
N PHE A 174 -3.55 0.33 -25.69
CA PHE A 174 -4.63 0.46 -26.68
C PHE A 174 -5.50 -0.79 -26.67
N VAL A 175 -6.79 -0.60 -26.92
CA VAL A 175 -7.77 -1.69 -26.83
C VAL A 175 -7.42 -2.81 -27.81
N ASN A 176 -7.49 -4.04 -27.34
CA ASN A 176 -7.42 -5.22 -28.19
C ASN A 176 -8.76 -5.42 -28.89
N THR A 177 -8.85 -4.98 -30.15
CA THR A 177 -10.07 -5.07 -30.96
C THR A 177 -10.38 -6.46 -31.46
N ASP A 178 -9.49 -7.43 -31.29
CA ASP A 178 -9.77 -8.86 -31.60
C ASP A 178 -10.62 -9.49 -30.48
N LYS A 179 -10.56 -8.95 -29.26
CA LYS A 179 -11.34 -9.39 -28.09
C LYS A 179 -12.52 -8.49 -27.78
N LEU A 180 -12.35 -7.19 -28.00
CA LEU A 180 -13.29 -6.14 -27.56
C LEU A 180 -13.68 -5.24 -28.74
N GLU A 181 -14.97 -5.16 -29.02
CA GLU A 181 -15.55 -4.27 -30.02
C GLU A 181 -15.86 -2.89 -29.45
#